data_5bb13252f2a61b75ba1fc40381b5622c
#
_entry.id   5bb13252f2a61b75ba1fc40381b5622c
#
_cell.length_a   1.000
_cell.length_b   1.000
_cell.length_c   1.000
_cell.angle_alpha   90.00
_cell.angle_beta   90.00
_cell.angle_gamma   90.00
#
_symmetry.space_group_name_H-M   'P 1'
#
loop_
_entity.id
_entity.type
_entity.pdbx_description
1 polymer ?
#
loop_
_entity_poly.entity_id
_entity_poly.type
_entity_poly.pdbx_seq_one_letter_code
_entity_poly.pdbx_strand_id
1 'polypeptide(L)'
;MPLFLIERSFADLVPTDDESMAAIKLVNDEIGVQWLFSFLSADKRKTFCLYEAVSPEAVRAAAQRLGIPVDSIVEVSEIGPEAALVAARRAQPGETVVHQAS
;
A
#
# COMPACT_ATOMS: atom_id res chain seq x y z
N MET A 1 2.85 9.83 10.90
CA MET A 1 3.51 8.52 10.92
C MET A 1 4.40 8.37 9.70
N PRO A 2 5.50 7.61 9.81
CA PRO A 2 6.36 7.37 8.64
C PRO A 2 5.65 6.67 7.50
N LEU A 3 6.19 6.86 6.32
CA LEU A 3 5.73 6.16 5.12
C LEU A 3 6.69 5.03 4.78
N PHE A 4 6.15 3.92 4.31
CA PHE A 4 6.95 2.76 3.91
C PHE A 4 6.52 2.30 2.53
N LEU A 5 7.50 2.05 1.68
CA LEU A 5 7.28 1.44 0.37
C LEU A 5 7.59 -0.04 0.49
N ILE A 6 6.62 -0.88 0.15
CA ILE A 6 6.73 -2.32 0.27
C ILE A 6 6.71 -2.93 -1.13
N GLU A 7 7.75 -3.68 -1.44
CA GLU A 7 7.81 -4.43 -2.67
C GLU A 7 7.41 -5.87 -2.39
N ARG A 8 6.50 -6.42 -3.20
CA ARG A 8 6.02 -7.78 -3.09
C ARG A 8 6.05 -8.45 -4.44
N SER A 9 6.56 -9.69 -4.48
CA SER A 9 6.50 -10.54 -5.67
C SER A 9 5.59 -11.71 -5.39
N PHE A 10 4.75 -12.06 -6.35
CA PHE A 10 3.76 -13.13 -6.22
C PHE A 10 4.05 -14.24 -7.23
N ALA A 11 3.87 -15.48 -6.80
CA ALA A 11 4.03 -16.64 -7.69
C ALA A 11 2.98 -16.65 -8.78
N ASP A 12 1.76 -16.22 -8.43
CA ASP A 12 0.63 -16.13 -9.37
C ASP A 12 0.24 -14.66 -9.56
N LEU A 13 -0.75 -14.43 -10.42
CA LEU A 13 -1.25 -13.07 -10.62
C LEU A 13 -1.84 -12.53 -9.31
N VAL A 14 -1.62 -11.25 -9.07
CA VAL A 14 -2.13 -10.58 -7.87
C VAL A 14 -3.64 -10.52 -7.92
N PRO A 15 -4.35 -11.01 -6.88
CA PRO A 15 -5.80 -10.86 -6.84
C PRO A 15 -6.17 -9.39 -6.59
N THR A 16 -7.10 -8.89 -7.38
CA THR A 16 -7.55 -7.51 -7.31
C THR A 16 -9.05 -7.38 -7.09
N ASP A 17 -9.70 -8.46 -6.70
CA ASP A 17 -11.13 -8.46 -6.45
C ASP A 17 -11.47 -7.72 -5.15
N ASP A 18 -12.72 -7.26 -5.06
CA ASP A 18 -13.18 -6.45 -3.93
C ASP A 18 -13.10 -7.20 -2.61
N GLU A 19 -13.37 -8.49 -2.61
CA GLU A 19 -13.32 -9.30 -1.40
C GLU A 19 -11.91 -9.37 -0.83
N SER A 20 -10.91 -9.58 -1.68
CA SER A 20 -9.51 -9.59 -1.26
C SER A 20 -9.08 -8.22 -0.75
N MET A 21 -9.50 -7.15 -1.42
CA MET A 21 -9.17 -5.79 -0.99
C MET A 21 -9.79 -5.47 0.37
N ALA A 22 -11.03 -5.90 0.59
CA ALA A 22 -11.72 -5.68 1.86
C ALA A 22 -11.03 -6.43 3.01
N ALA A 23 -10.57 -7.65 2.77
CA ALA A 23 -9.86 -8.43 3.78
C ALA A 23 -8.55 -7.76 4.17
N ILE A 24 -7.82 -7.24 3.19
CA ILE A 24 -6.57 -6.52 3.44
C ILE A 24 -6.84 -5.27 4.30
N LYS A 25 -7.85 -4.52 3.95
CA LYS A 25 -8.20 -3.30 4.70
C LYS A 25 -8.54 -3.62 6.15
N LEU A 26 -9.31 -4.68 6.37
CA LEU A 26 -9.72 -5.07 7.72
C LEU A 26 -8.51 -5.39 8.60
N VAL A 27 -7.58 -6.19 8.11
CA VAL A 27 -6.38 -6.55 8.88
C VAL A 27 -5.50 -5.33 9.12
N ASN A 28 -5.34 -4.48 8.11
CA ASN A 28 -4.56 -3.26 8.25
C ASN A 28 -5.15 -2.33 9.33
N ASP A 29 -6.47 -2.18 9.33
CA ASP A 29 -7.16 -1.36 10.33
C ASP A 29 -6.93 -1.92 11.74
N GLU A 30 -7.01 -3.23 11.91
CA GLU A 30 -6.82 -3.87 13.21
C GLU A 30 -5.41 -3.68 13.77
N ILE A 31 -4.40 -3.69 12.90
CA ILE A 31 -3.01 -3.55 13.32
C ILE A 31 -2.58 -2.09 13.41
N GLY A 32 -3.34 -1.20 12.78
CA GLY A 32 -3.04 0.23 12.81
C GLY A 32 -2.10 0.69 11.72
N VAL A 33 -2.05 -0.05 10.60
CA VAL A 33 -1.33 0.41 9.41
C VAL A 33 -2.35 0.90 8.39
N GLN A 34 -1.97 1.89 7.60
CA GLN A 34 -2.85 2.44 6.60
C GLN A 34 -2.26 2.25 5.22
N TRP A 35 -2.96 1.47 4.40
CA TRP A 35 -2.60 1.28 3.01
C TRP A 35 -3.10 2.48 2.22
N LEU A 36 -2.19 3.24 1.61
CA LEU A 36 -2.55 4.44 0.89
C LEU A 36 -2.89 4.11 -0.57
N PHE A 37 -1.96 3.48 -1.27
CA PHE A 37 -2.18 3.00 -2.63
C PHE A 37 -1.03 2.09 -3.04
N SER A 38 -1.19 1.46 -4.21
CA SER A 38 -0.18 0.57 -4.75
C SER A 38 -0.04 0.77 -6.26
N PHE A 39 1.12 0.41 -6.75
CA PHE A 39 1.34 0.24 -8.18
C PHE A 39 1.42 -1.26 -8.47
N LEU A 40 0.74 -1.69 -9.52
CA LEU A 40 0.76 -3.06 -9.98
C LEU A 40 1.63 -3.14 -11.23
N SER A 41 2.57 -4.07 -11.25
CA SER A 41 3.42 -4.25 -12.44
C SER A 41 2.59 -4.68 -13.64
N ALA A 42 3.12 -4.42 -14.83
CA ALA A 42 2.41 -4.72 -16.07
C ALA A 42 2.07 -6.21 -16.19
N ASP A 43 2.94 -7.09 -15.68
CA ASP A 43 2.70 -8.53 -15.71
C ASP A 43 1.81 -9.00 -14.55
N LYS A 44 1.40 -8.10 -13.68
CA LYS A 44 0.50 -8.34 -12.54
C LYS A 44 1.04 -9.33 -11.51
N ARG A 45 2.35 -9.43 -11.41
CA ARG A 45 3.01 -10.35 -10.48
C ARG A 45 3.78 -9.65 -9.37
N LYS A 46 3.88 -8.33 -9.43
CA LYS A 46 4.61 -7.54 -8.43
C LYS A 46 3.81 -6.31 -8.07
N THR A 47 3.83 -5.95 -6.79
CA THR A 47 3.23 -4.69 -6.33
C THR A 47 4.24 -3.86 -5.58
N PHE A 48 4.05 -2.55 -5.67
CA PHE A 48 4.79 -1.56 -4.90
C PHE A 48 3.75 -0.79 -4.11
N CYS A 49 3.67 -1.05 -2.81
CA CYS A 49 2.60 -0.54 -1.97
C CYS A 49 3.12 0.55 -1.05
N LEU A 50 2.39 1.64 -0.93
CA LEU A 50 2.73 2.72 -0.01
C LEU A 50 1.83 2.64 1.21
N TYR A 51 2.45 2.54 2.39
CA TYR A 51 1.76 2.42 3.66
C TYR A 51 2.20 3.52 4.61
N GLU A 52 1.29 3.86 5.50
CA GLU A 52 1.60 4.70 6.65
C GLU A 52 1.50 3.81 7.90
N ALA A 53 2.55 3.78 8.71
CA ALA A 53 2.61 2.92 9.89
C ALA A 53 3.62 3.49 10.88
N VAL A 54 3.51 3.06 12.15
CA VAL A 54 4.45 3.52 13.19
C VAL A 54 5.83 2.90 13.02
N SER A 55 5.90 1.71 12.41
CA SER A 55 7.17 0.99 12.28
C SER A 55 7.08 -0.02 11.14
N PRO A 56 8.22 -0.47 10.60
CA PRO A 56 8.20 -1.55 9.61
C PRO A 56 7.70 -2.88 10.19
N GLU A 57 7.88 -3.09 11.50
CA GLU A 57 7.38 -4.30 12.16
C GLU A 57 5.86 -4.39 12.10
N ALA A 58 5.16 -3.26 12.22
CA ALA A 58 3.70 -3.25 12.09
C ALA A 58 3.27 -3.67 10.69
N VAL A 59 3.99 -3.23 9.66
CA VAL A 59 3.71 -3.64 8.28
C VAL A 59 3.96 -5.14 8.10
N ARG A 60 5.05 -5.66 8.67
CA ARG A 60 5.35 -7.08 8.59
C ARG A 60 4.29 -7.93 9.29
N ALA A 61 3.80 -7.46 10.44
CA ALA A 61 2.75 -8.16 11.17
C ALA A 61 1.46 -8.25 10.34
N ALA A 62 1.08 -7.18 9.68
CA ALA A 62 -0.10 -7.18 8.81
C ALA A 62 0.08 -8.16 7.65
N ALA A 63 1.23 -8.14 7.00
CA ALA A 63 1.53 -9.02 5.88
C ALA A 63 1.51 -10.50 6.32
N GLN A 64 2.05 -10.79 7.49
CA GLN A 64 2.07 -12.14 8.04
C GLN A 64 0.66 -12.67 8.29
N ARG A 65 -0.21 -11.84 8.88
CA ARG A 65 -1.59 -12.23 9.11
C ARG A 65 -2.36 -12.50 7.82
N LEU A 66 -2.03 -11.75 6.77
CA LEU A 66 -2.68 -11.90 5.46
C LEU A 66 -2.04 -13.00 4.61
N GLY A 67 -0.88 -13.50 5.01
CA GLY A 67 -0.17 -14.51 4.24
C GLY A 67 0.38 -13.98 2.92
N ILE A 68 0.69 -12.69 2.84
CA ILE A 68 1.22 -12.08 1.63
C ILE A 68 2.73 -11.84 1.76
N PRO A 69 3.46 -11.91 0.65
CA PRO A 69 4.91 -11.77 0.69
C PRO A 69 5.36 -10.34 0.94
N VAL A 70 6.55 -10.19 1.49
CA VAL A 70 7.23 -8.91 1.63
C VAL A 70 8.68 -9.12 1.18
N ASP A 71 9.03 -8.58 0.02
CA ASP A 71 10.39 -8.68 -0.48
C ASP A 71 11.28 -7.61 0.14
N SER A 72 10.76 -6.39 0.28
CA SER A 72 11.49 -5.31 0.91
C SER A 72 10.53 -4.30 1.52
N ILE A 73 10.99 -3.62 2.56
CA ILE A 73 10.30 -2.48 3.17
C ILE A 73 11.33 -1.36 3.30
N VAL A 74 11.01 -0.21 2.73
CA VAL A 74 11.90 0.95 2.76
C VAL A 74 11.12 2.14 3.30
N GLU A 75 11.66 2.78 4.32
CA GLU A 75 11.08 4.03 4.78
C GLU A 75 11.36 5.11 3.74
N VAL A 76 10.32 5.84 3.35
CA VAL A 76 10.41 6.81 2.27
C VAL A 76 9.78 8.13 2.68
N SER A 77 10.14 9.17 1.97
CA SER A 77 9.45 10.44 2.04
C SER A 77 9.13 10.88 0.63
N GLU A 78 8.12 11.70 0.53
CA GLU A 78 7.63 12.18 -0.73
C GLU A 78 8.56 13.24 -1.30
N ILE A 79 8.84 13.18 -2.58
CA ILE A 79 9.65 14.18 -3.28
C ILE A 79 9.10 14.35 -4.69
N GLY A 80 9.06 15.56 -5.16
CA GLY A 80 8.61 15.87 -6.52
C GLY A 80 8.04 17.28 -6.61
N PRO A 81 7.67 17.70 -7.81
CA PRO A 81 7.10 19.05 -8.00
C PRO A 81 5.71 19.19 -7.37
N GLU A 82 5.01 18.06 -7.15
CA GLU A 82 3.65 18.06 -6.62
C GLU A 82 3.53 17.05 -5.47
N ALA A 83 4.26 17.33 -4.39
CA ALA A 83 4.25 16.44 -3.22
C ALA A 83 2.87 16.33 -2.56
N ALA A 84 1.97 17.27 -2.83
CA ALA A 84 0.63 17.26 -2.27
C ALA A 84 -0.23 16.05 -2.66
N LEU A 85 0.19 15.28 -3.67
CA LEU A 85 -0.57 14.13 -4.13
C LEU A 85 -0.76 13.08 -3.03
N VAL A 86 0.32 12.73 -2.33
CA VAL A 86 0.22 11.76 -1.23
C VAL A 86 -0.53 12.36 -0.05
N ALA A 87 -0.31 13.63 0.24
CA ALA A 87 -1.05 14.32 1.30
C ALA A 87 -2.55 14.30 1.03
N ALA A 88 -2.97 14.50 -0.22
CA ALA A 88 -4.37 14.43 -0.59
C ALA A 88 -4.95 13.02 -0.38
N ARG A 89 -4.18 11.98 -0.69
CA ARG A 89 -4.62 10.59 -0.46
C ARG A 89 -4.78 10.29 1.03
N ARG A 90 -3.89 10.83 1.86
CA ARG A 90 -3.99 10.67 3.31
C ARG A 90 -5.21 11.38 3.88
N ALA A 91 -5.54 12.54 3.34
CA ALA A 91 -6.69 13.32 3.81
C ALA A 91 -8.02 12.71 3.41
N GLN A 92 -8.05 11.93 2.32
CA GLN A 92 -9.26 11.33 1.77
C GLN A 92 -9.09 9.84 1.52
N PRO A 93 -8.75 9.06 2.56
CA PRO A 93 -8.55 7.62 2.40
C PRO A 93 -9.83 6.95 1.93
N GLY A 94 -9.69 6.05 0.98
CA GLY A 94 -10.82 5.31 0.45
C GLY A 94 -11.65 6.04 -0.59
N GLU A 95 -11.32 7.29 -0.89
CA GLU A 95 -12.02 8.04 -1.92
C GLU A 95 -11.31 7.84 -3.25
N THR A 96 -12.10 7.62 -4.30
CA THR A 96 -11.54 7.50 -5.64
C THR A 96 -11.22 8.89 -6.16
N VAL A 97 -9.96 9.14 -6.37
CA VAL A 97 -9.53 10.40 -6.95
C VAL A 97 -9.33 10.20 -8.43
N VAL A 98 -10.14 10.89 -9.21
CA VAL A 98 -9.97 10.90 -10.65
C VAL A 98 -9.03 12.01 -11.00
N HIS A 99 -7.82 11.64 -11.36
CA HIS A 99 -6.86 12.61 -11.79
C HIS A 99 -7.03 12.89 -13.24
N GLN A 100 -7.08 14.16 -13.53
CA GLN A 100 -6.95 14.56 -14.91
C GLN A 100 -5.56 14.18 -15.33
N ALA A 101 -5.48 13.32 -16.27
CA ALA A 101 -4.20 12.94 -16.81
C ALA A 101 -3.65 14.14 -17.55
N SER A 102 -3.01 14.91 -16.91
CA SER A 102 -2.50 16.10 -17.53
C SER A 102 -1.04 15.95 -17.83
#